data_351703878ea53f203b671cd9949dd4f0
#
_entry.id   351703878ea53f203b671cd9949dd4f0
#
_cell.length_a   1.000
_cell.length_b   1.000
_cell.length_c   1.000
_cell.angle_alpha   90.00
_cell.angle_beta   90.00
_cell.angle_gamma   90.00
#
_symmetry.space_group_name_H-M   'P 1'
#
loop_
_entity.id
_entity.type
_entity.pdbx_description
1 polymer ?
#
loop_
_entity_poly.entity_id
_entity_poly.type
_entity_poly.pdbx_seq_one_letter_code
_entity_poly.pdbx_strand_id
1 'polypeptide(L)'
;SIELRNKTTMDLINDYDIAAIRGNITEIKAIAKLAGVLDESNTAKGVDVNIDDIITEENLKDNGELICELASKLNTTILASGPIDILSDGNLTVAIDNGDDMMPLITGSGCMLSSIVGSCIGGSNPFDGSLVAILAMNIAGERARAKVDEKDEGTGSFRTYLIDYLYKTDSETLTEKANIKIL
;
A
#
# COMPACT_ATOMS: atom_id res chain seq x y z
N SER A 1 -11.78 17.83 10.93
CA SER A 1 -11.38 18.61 9.73
C SER A 1 -10.13 18.01 9.13
N ILE A 2 -9.86 18.28 7.86
CA ILE A 2 -8.62 17.84 7.16
C ILE A 2 -7.40 18.40 7.90
N GLU A 3 -7.43 19.65 8.31
CA GLU A 3 -6.37 20.31 9.06
C GLU A 3 -5.99 19.59 10.36
N LEU A 4 -6.97 19.17 11.15
CA LEU A 4 -6.70 18.39 12.37
C LEU A 4 -6.02 17.05 12.06
N ARG A 5 -6.47 16.36 11.02
CA ARG A 5 -5.89 15.10 10.59
C ARG A 5 -4.45 15.26 10.15
N ASN A 6 -4.17 16.27 9.32
CA ASN A 6 -2.83 16.59 8.84
C ASN A 6 -1.89 16.94 10.00
N LYS A 7 -2.36 17.79 10.93
CA LYS A 7 -1.59 18.14 12.13
C LYS A 7 -1.27 16.90 12.96
N THR A 8 -2.28 16.09 13.30
CA THR A 8 -2.08 14.88 14.10
C THR A 8 -1.12 13.90 13.44
N THR A 9 -1.21 13.73 12.11
CA THR A 9 -0.28 12.86 11.36
C THR A 9 1.16 13.35 11.50
N MET A 10 1.40 14.66 11.32
CA MET A 10 2.75 15.20 11.45
C MET A 10 3.25 15.19 12.88
N ASP A 11 2.40 15.47 13.88
CA ASP A 11 2.75 15.36 15.30
C ASP A 11 3.22 13.92 15.61
N LEU A 12 2.50 12.89 15.15
CA LEU A 12 2.89 11.49 15.33
C LEU A 12 4.22 11.15 14.65
N ILE A 13 4.41 11.60 13.40
CA ILE A 13 5.66 11.36 12.65
C ILE A 13 6.85 12.04 13.33
N ASN A 14 6.66 13.23 13.91
CA ASN A 14 7.74 13.99 14.55
C ASN A 14 8.05 13.50 15.97
N ASP A 15 7.06 12.99 16.69
CA ASP A 15 7.19 12.65 18.11
C ASP A 15 7.56 11.17 18.35
N TYR A 16 7.41 10.31 17.34
CA TYR A 16 7.61 8.87 17.47
C TYR A 16 8.44 8.28 16.32
N ASP A 17 9.20 7.22 16.62
CA ASP A 17 9.86 6.39 15.61
C ASP A 17 8.80 5.50 14.91
N ILE A 18 8.31 5.96 13.77
CA ILE A 18 7.30 5.25 12.99
C ILE A 18 7.97 4.20 12.11
N ALA A 19 7.72 2.93 12.36
CA ALA A 19 8.30 1.82 11.61
C ALA A 19 7.78 1.74 10.16
N ALA A 20 6.48 2.00 9.95
CA ALA A 20 5.88 2.01 8.63
C ALA A 20 4.68 2.97 8.57
N ILE A 21 4.51 3.61 7.41
CA ILE A 21 3.33 4.43 7.07
C ILE A 21 2.64 3.77 5.88
N ARG A 22 1.35 3.51 6.04
CA ARG A 22 0.52 2.95 4.97
C ARG A 22 -0.64 3.89 4.64
N GLY A 23 -0.86 4.13 3.36
CA GLY A 23 -1.99 4.90 2.86
C GLY A 23 -2.27 4.60 1.38
N ASN A 24 -3.34 5.17 0.82
CA ASN A 24 -3.46 5.26 -0.62
C ASN A 24 -2.54 6.35 -1.17
N ILE A 25 -2.36 6.42 -2.48
CA ILE A 25 -1.42 7.38 -3.09
C ILE A 25 -1.76 8.84 -2.76
N THR A 26 -3.04 9.19 -2.68
CA THR A 26 -3.49 10.56 -2.32
C THR A 26 -3.10 10.89 -0.87
N GLU A 27 -3.25 9.94 0.05
CA GLU A 27 -2.85 10.10 1.45
C GLU A 27 -1.32 10.23 1.58
N ILE A 28 -0.56 9.42 0.85
CA ILE A 28 0.91 9.49 0.83
C ILE A 28 1.39 10.82 0.24
N LYS A 29 0.81 11.30 -0.87
CA LYS A 29 1.11 12.62 -1.44
C LYS A 29 0.80 13.77 -0.47
N ALA A 30 -0.29 13.67 0.28
CA ALA A 30 -0.60 14.65 1.32
C ALA A 30 0.48 14.71 2.41
N ILE A 31 0.99 13.56 2.84
CA ILE A 31 2.12 13.49 3.79
C ILE A 31 3.40 14.04 3.14
N ALA A 32 3.68 13.70 1.87
CA ALA A 32 4.85 14.21 1.15
C ALA A 32 4.84 15.74 1.04
N LYS A 33 3.68 16.33 0.79
CA LYS A 33 3.52 17.80 0.78
C LYS A 33 3.79 18.40 2.16
N LEU A 34 3.24 17.83 3.23
CA LEU A 34 3.46 18.28 4.60
C LEU A 34 4.91 18.11 5.05
N ALA A 35 5.57 17.06 4.59
CA ALA A 35 6.98 16.80 4.86
C ALA A 35 7.93 17.67 4.00
N GLY A 36 7.41 18.47 3.03
CA GLY A 36 8.22 19.28 2.11
C GLY A 36 9.08 18.44 1.15
N VAL A 37 8.56 17.28 0.73
CA VAL A 37 9.11 16.47 -0.37
C VAL A 37 8.43 16.86 -1.68
N LEU A 38 7.14 17.20 -1.61
CA LEU A 38 6.34 17.62 -2.75
C LEU A 38 6.03 19.13 -2.64
N ASP A 39 6.67 19.96 -3.46
CA ASP A 39 6.42 21.39 -3.55
C ASP A 39 5.40 21.73 -4.63
N GLU A 40 4.69 22.87 -4.49
CA GLU A 40 3.76 23.39 -5.52
C GLU A 40 4.45 23.68 -6.86
N SER A 41 5.77 23.91 -6.86
CA SER A 41 6.58 24.10 -8.05
C SER A 41 6.92 22.79 -8.80
N ASN A 42 6.82 21.64 -8.15
CA ASN A 42 7.05 20.32 -8.73
C ASN A 42 5.79 19.70 -9.38
N THR A 43 4.63 20.35 -9.26
CA THR A 43 3.38 19.94 -9.94
C THR A 43 3.51 19.96 -11.47
N ALA A 44 4.49 20.68 -12.04
CA ALA A 44 4.81 20.68 -13.47
C ALA A 44 5.32 19.33 -14.01
N LYS A 45 5.64 18.36 -13.14
CA LYS A 45 6.11 17.01 -13.54
C LYS A 45 5.02 15.92 -13.46
N GLY A 46 3.74 16.29 -13.46
CA GLY A 46 2.63 15.31 -13.50
C GLY A 46 2.26 14.70 -12.15
N VAL A 47 2.77 15.25 -11.05
CA VAL A 47 2.46 14.77 -9.68
C VAL A 47 1.42 15.70 -9.02
N ASP A 48 0.23 15.83 -9.64
CA ASP A 48 -0.86 16.61 -9.06
C ASP A 48 -1.63 15.79 -8.01
N VAL A 49 -1.99 16.41 -6.88
CA VAL A 49 -2.83 15.78 -5.84
C VAL A 49 -4.30 15.90 -6.29
N ASN A 50 -4.74 15.00 -7.12
CA ASN A 50 -6.15 14.89 -7.51
C ASN A 50 -6.86 13.81 -6.68
N ILE A 51 -8.16 14.01 -6.45
CA ILE A 51 -9.00 13.07 -5.70
C ILE A 51 -9.08 11.69 -6.39
N ASP A 52 -8.86 11.66 -7.71
CA ASP A 52 -8.87 10.46 -8.56
C ASP A 52 -7.46 9.93 -8.88
N ASP A 53 -6.44 10.32 -8.09
CA ASP A 53 -5.07 9.94 -8.34
C ASP A 53 -4.88 8.45 -8.00
N ILE A 54 -4.51 7.68 -9.01
CA ILE A 54 -4.22 6.25 -8.92
C ILE A 54 -2.83 5.96 -9.48
N ILE A 55 -2.18 4.92 -8.96
CA ILE A 55 -0.90 4.43 -9.50
C ILE A 55 -1.22 3.59 -10.73
N THR A 56 -0.60 3.96 -11.87
CA THR A 56 -0.67 3.27 -13.15
C THR A 56 0.73 3.02 -13.69
N GLU A 57 0.89 2.16 -14.69
CA GLU A 57 2.18 1.95 -15.36
C GLU A 57 2.82 3.26 -15.89
N GLU A 58 2.00 4.22 -16.34
CA GLU A 58 2.48 5.48 -16.92
C GLU A 58 3.11 6.38 -15.85
N ASN A 59 2.59 6.40 -14.63
CA ASN A 59 3.07 7.25 -13.53
C ASN A 59 3.84 6.48 -12.45
N LEU A 60 4.10 5.19 -12.68
CA LEU A 60 4.71 4.30 -11.71
C LEU A 60 6.10 4.77 -11.27
N LYS A 61 6.92 5.20 -12.22
CA LYS A 61 8.27 5.68 -11.93
C LYS A 61 8.26 6.95 -11.09
N ASP A 62 7.45 7.94 -11.46
CA ASP A 62 7.39 9.22 -10.76
C ASP A 62 6.86 9.05 -9.33
N ASN A 63 5.83 8.20 -9.15
CA ASN A 63 5.33 7.86 -7.82
C ASN A 63 6.36 7.03 -7.02
N GLY A 64 7.11 6.14 -7.66
CA GLY A 64 8.19 5.39 -7.03
C GLY A 64 9.30 6.30 -6.50
N GLU A 65 9.75 7.26 -7.31
CA GLU A 65 10.76 8.26 -6.92
C GLU A 65 10.26 9.13 -5.74
N LEU A 66 9.01 9.59 -5.79
CA LEU A 66 8.40 10.36 -4.70
C LEU A 66 8.34 9.56 -3.39
N ILE A 67 7.91 8.30 -3.46
CA ILE A 67 7.76 7.44 -2.28
C ILE A 67 9.13 7.08 -1.70
N CYS A 68 10.14 6.85 -2.55
CA CYS A 68 11.52 6.63 -2.14
C CYS A 68 12.08 7.84 -1.39
N GLU A 69 11.92 9.04 -1.94
CA GLU A 69 12.37 10.28 -1.31
C GLU A 69 11.66 10.53 0.03
N LEU A 70 10.34 10.30 0.09
CA LEU A 70 9.57 10.44 1.32
C LEU A 70 10.03 9.43 2.39
N ALA A 71 10.22 8.17 2.02
CA ALA A 71 10.69 7.13 2.92
C ALA A 71 12.07 7.46 3.49
N SER A 72 12.99 7.90 2.63
CA SER A 72 14.34 8.35 3.01
C SER A 72 14.28 9.55 3.96
N LYS A 73 13.48 10.57 3.63
CA LYS A 73 13.35 11.79 4.44
C LYS A 73 12.77 11.54 5.83
N LEU A 74 11.76 10.68 5.92
CA LEU A 74 11.11 10.34 7.18
C LEU A 74 11.80 9.17 7.93
N ASN A 75 12.81 8.56 7.33
CA ASN A 75 13.51 7.37 7.86
C ASN A 75 12.50 6.27 8.27
N THR A 76 11.55 5.94 7.40
CA THR A 76 10.47 4.98 7.65
C THR A 76 10.11 4.22 6.39
N THR A 77 9.48 3.06 6.54
CA THR A 77 8.93 2.33 5.40
C THR A 77 7.60 2.95 4.96
N ILE A 78 7.44 3.19 3.66
CA ILE A 78 6.19 3.72 3.08
C ILE A 78 5.55 2.66 2.19
N LEU A 79 4.28 2.34 2.44
CA LEU A 79 3.45 1.48 1.60
C LEU A 79 2.28 2.30 1.03
N ALA A 80 2.36 2.64 -0.24
CA ALA A 80 1.26 3.26 -0.99
C ALA A 80 0.44 2.18 -1.68
N SER A 81 -0.82 2.01 -1.27
CA SER A 81 -1.72 1.02 -1.85
C SER A 81 -2.61 1.61 -2.95
N GLY A 82 -2.82 0.83 -4.01
CA GLY A 82 -3.61 1.20 -5.19
C GLY A 82 -3.86 0.01 -6.12
N PRO A 83 -4.19 0.26 -7.39
CA PRO A 83 -4.20 -0.80 -8.41
C PRO A 83 -2.82 -1.46 -8.60
N ILE A 84 -1.76 -0.69 -8.51
CA ILE A 84 -0.37 -1.15 -8.32
C ILE A 84 0.09 -0.57 -6.99
N ASP A 85 0.61 -1.40 -6.10
CA ASP A 85 1.14 -0.93 -4.83
C ASP A 85 2.61 -0.56 -4.97
N ILE A 86 3.06 0.44 -4.20
CA ILE A 86 4.48 0.81 -4.13
C ILE A 86 4.95 0.74 -2.67
N LEU A 87 6.06 0.05 -2.46
CA LEU A 87 6.72 -0.07 -1.15
C LEU A 87 8.15 0.43 -1.24
N SER A 88 8.57 1.28 -0.29
CA SER A 88 9.94 1.77 -0.19
C SER A 88 10.40 1.96 1.25
N ASP A 89 11.68 1.73 1.51
CA ASP A 89 12.38 2.10 2.74
C ASP A 89 13.37 3.27 2.55
N GLY A 90 13.34 3.89 1.35
CA GLY A 90 14.26 4.96 0.97
C GLY A 90 15.57 4.48 0.32
N ASN A 91 15.85 3.18 0.31
CA ASN A 91 17.00 2.57 -0.38
C ASN A 91 16.54 1.60 -1.47
N LEU A 92 15.52 0.83 -1.19
CA LEU A 92 14.88 -0.10 -2.12
C LEU A 92 13.43 0.33 -2.33
N THR A 93 13.03 0.40 -3.59
CA THR A 93 11.65 0.67 -3.99
C THR A 93 11.16 -0.43 -4.91
N VAL A 94 10.00 -0.97 -4.61
CA VAL A 94 9.37 -2.02 -5.41
C VAL A 94 7.92 -1.65 -5.73
N ALA A 95 7.48 -2.03 -6.92
CA ALA A 95 6.09 -2.09 -7.30
C ALA A 95 5.56 -3.51 -7.14
N ILE A 96 4.35 -3.66 -6.67
CA ILE A 96 3.65 -4.93 -6.49
C ILE A 96 2.37 -4.86 -7.32
N ASP A 97 2.29 -5.69 -8.37
CA ASP A 97 1.18 -5.75 -9.31
C ASP A 97 0.39 -7.05 -9.08
N ASN A 98 0.00 -7.24 -7.84
CA ASN A 98 -0.92 -8.26 -7.38
C ASN A 98 -2.18 -7.60 -6.81
N GLY A 99 -3.27 -8.33 -6.76
CA GLY A 99 -4.52 -7.87 -6.18
C GLY A 99 -5.70 -8.01 -7.12
N ASP A 100 -6.87 -7.50 -6.68
CA ASP A 100 -8.11 -7.62 -7.44
C ASP A 100 -9.00 -6.38 -7.23
N ASP A 101 -9.70 -5.97 -8.27
CA ASP A 101 -10.60 -4.82 -8.30
C ASP A 101 -11.83 -4.96 -7.39
N MET A 102 -12.11 -6.15 -6.89
CA MET A 102 -13.15 -6.39 -5.89
C MET A 102 -12.72 -6.02 -4.47
N MET A 103 -11.41 -5.90 -4.20
CA MET A 103 -10.90 -5.56 -2.87
C MET A 103 -11.40 -4.21 -2.34
N PRO A 104 -11.41 -3.11 -3.12
CA PRO A 104 -11.96 -1.84 -2.67
C PRO A 104 -13.48 -1.83 -2.52
N LEU A 105 -14.21 -2.78 -3.11
CA LEU A 105 -15.65 -2.87 -3.01
C LEU A 105 -16.14 -3.41 -1.66
N ILE A 106 -15.25 -4.01 -0.87
CA ILE A 106 -15.59 -4.50 0.48
C ILE A 106 -15.09 -3.54 1.56
N THR A 107 -16.00 -3.15 2.46
CA THR A 107 -15.63 -2.29 3.59
C THR A 107 -14.65 -2.99 4.52
N GLY A 108 -13.57 -2.30 4.86
CA GLY A 108 -12.59 -2.74 5.85
C GLY A 108 -11.37 -3.45 5.29
N SER A 109 -11.26 -3.65 3.96
CA SER A 109 -10.07 -4.23 3.33
C SER A 109 -8.77 -3.48 3.69
N GLY A 110 -8.81 -2.14 3.66
CA GLY A 110 -7.69 -1.31 4.08
C GLY A 110 -7.33 -1.47 5.56
N CYS A 111 -8.32 -1.59 6.46
CA CYS A 111 -8.08 -1.81 7.88
C CYS A 111 -7.49 -3.22 8.12
N MET A 112 -7.95 -4.23 7.39
CA MET A 112 -7.37 -5.58 7.43
C MET A 112 -5.90 -5.53 7.02
N LEU A 113 -5.57 -4.89 5.89
CA LEU A 113 -4.19 -4.74 5.45
C LEU A 113 -3.32 -4.04 6.51
N SER A 114 -3.78 -2.93 7.08
CA SER A 114 -3.02 -2.23 8.14
C SER A 114 -2.75 -3.12 9.36
N SER A 115 -3.71 -3.96 9.73
CA SER A 115 -3.56 -4.91 10.84
C SER A 115 -2.54 -6.02 10.51
N ILE A 116 -2.55 -6.52 9.28
CA ILE A 116 -1.59 -7.54 8.80
C ILE A 116 -0.18 -6.93 8.75
N VAL A 117 -0.04 -5.71 8.20
CA VAL A 117 1.25 -4.99 8.21
C VAL A 117 1.78 -4.87 9.63
N GLY A 118 0.98 -4.38 10.57
CA GLY A 118 1.37 -4.27 11.98
C GLY A 118 1.82 -5.59 12.60
N SER A 119 1.16 -6.70 12.25
CA SER A 119 1.53 -8.04 12.71
C SER A 119 2.85 -8.52 12.10
N CYS A 120 3.06 -8.31 10.81
CA CYS A 120 4.25 -8.79 10.10
C CYS A 120 5.52 -8.00 10.48
N ILE A 121 5.42 -6.68 10.65
CA ILE A 121 6.58 -5.86 11.05
C ILE A 121 7.02 -6.13 12.49
N GLY A 122 6.16 -6.65 13.34
CA GLY A 122 6.51 -7.05 14.72
C GLY A 122 7.51 -8.21 14.80
N GLY A 123 7.66 -8.99 13.73
CA GLY A 123 8.55 -10.16 13.66
C GLY A 123 9.68 -10.05 12.64
N SER A 124 9.78 -8.92 11.90
CA SER A 124 10.77 -8.71 10.83
C SER A 124 11.17 -7.24 10.72
N ASN A 125 12.06 -6.90 9.78
CA ASN A 125 12.26 -5.49 9.46
C ASN A 125 10.99 -4.90 8.79
N PRO A 126 10.76 -3.57 8.89
CA PRO A 126 9.52 -2.97 8.40
C PRO A 126 9.27 -3.14 6.91
N PHE A 127 10.30 -3.13 6.06
CA PHE A 127 10.18 -3.34 4.63
C PHE A 127 9.71 -4.76 4.31
N ASP A 128 10.42 -5.78 4.79
CA ASP A 128 10.08 -7.19 4.53
C ASP A 128 8.71 -7.55 5.12
N GLY A 129 8.41 -7.08 6.33
CA GLY A 129 7.10 -7.30 6.96
C GLY A 129 5.96 -6.68 6.16
N SER A 130 6.16 -5.44 5.65
CA SER A 130 5.17 -4.78 4.81
C SER A 130 5.01 -5.48 3.46
N LEU A 131 6.11 -5.97 2.85
CA LEU A 131 6.08 -6.71 1.59
C LEU A 131 5.29 -8.02 1.74
N VAL A 132 5.58 -8.80 2.78
CA VAL A 132 4.85 -10.04 3.06
C VAL A 132 3.35 -9.75 3.29
N ALA A 133 3.03 -8.71 4.04
CA ALA A 133 1.66 -8.35 4.35
C ALA A 133 0.84 -7.98 3.11
N ILE A 134 1.39 -7.13 2.23
CA ILE A 134 0.67 -6.70 1.02
C ILE A 134 0.53 -7.86 0.02
N LEU A 135 1.57 -8.66 -0.17
CA LEU A 135 1.51 -9.85 -1.03
C LEU A 135 0.48 -10.86 -0.51
N ALA A 136 0.45 -11.13 0.79
CA ALA A 136 -0.52 -12.06 1.37
C ALA A 136 -1.96 -11.58 1.15
N MET A 137 -2.20 -10.26 1.35
CA MET A 137 -3.52 -9.66 1.16
C MET A 137 -3.95 -9.70 -0.31
N ASN A 138 -3.06 -9.31 -1.22
CA ASN A 138 -3.36 -9.21 -2.64
C ASN A 138 -3.56 -10.59 -3.28
N ILE A 139 -2.66 -11.54 -3.01
CA ILE A 139 -2.78 -12.92 -3.52
C ILE A 139 -4.02 -13.63 -2.95
N ALA A 140 -4.36 -13.37 -1.69
CA ALA A 140 -5.63 -13.87 -1.14
C ALA A 140 -6.85 -13.26 -1.85
N GLY A 141 -6.77 -11.97 -2.24
CA GLY A 141 -7.77 -11.28 -3.05
C GLY A 141 -7.97 -11.93 -4.42
N GLU A 142 -6.88 -12.18 -5.16
CA GLU A 142 -6.92 -12.86 -6.46
C GLU A 142 -7.57 -14.26 -6.36
N ARG A 143 -7.19 -15.02 -5.33
CA ARG A 143 -7.77 -16.36 -5.07
C ARG A 143 -9.23 -16.29 -4.68
N ALA A 144 -9.61 -15.27 -3.90
CA ALA A 144 -11.01 -15.03 -3.53
C ALA A 144 -11.85 -14.68 -4.76
N ARG A 145 -11.33 -13.84 -5.67
CA ARG A 145 -11.96 -13.49 -6.94
C ARG A 145 -12.21 -14.72 -7.79
N ALA A 146 -11.19 -15.53 -8.01
CA ALA A 146 -11.34 -16.76 -8.79
C ALA A 146 -12.43 -17.68 -8.22
N LYS A 147 -12.57 -17.72 -6.88
CA LYS A 147 -13.59 -18.53 -6.21
C LYS A 147 -14.99 -17.98 -6.35
N VAL A 148 -15.16 -16.68 -6.30
CA VAL A 148 -16.42 -15.98 -6.52
C VAL A 148 -16.90 -16.18 -7.96
N ASP A 149 -16.00 -16.02 -8.92
CA ASP A 149 -16.31 -16.20 -10.35
C ASP A 149 -16.71 -17.65 -10.68
N GLU A 150 -15.98 -18.65 -10.11
CA GLU A 150 -16.33 -20.07 -10.26
C GLU A 150 -17.76 -20.39 -9.79
N LYS A 151 -18.24 -19.68 -8.77
CA LYS A 151 -19.53 -19.95 -8.14
C LYS A 151 -20.64 -18.97 -8.52
N ASP A 152 -20.36 -17.97 -9.32
CA ASP A 152 -21.29 -16.88 -9.67
C ASP A 152 -21.81 -16.16 -8.41
N GLU A 153 -20.89 -15.80 -7.49
CA GLU A 153 -21.18 -15.15 -6.21
C GLU A 153 -20.75 -13.66 -6.25
N GLY A 154 -20.99 -12.92 -5.17
CA GLY A 154 -20.72 -11.48 -5.09
C GLY A 154 -19.74 -11.07 -3.98
N THR A 155 -19.72 -9.78 -3.67
CA THR A 155 -18.78 -9.17 -2.71
C THR A 155 -18.87 -9.72 -1.29
N GLY A 156 -20.03 -10.22 -0.86
CA GLY A 156 -20.21 -10.87 0.45
C GLY A 156 -19.38 -12.14 0.57
N SER A 157 -19.47 -13.02 -0.44
CA SER A 157 -18.68 -14.24 -0.54
C SER A 157 -17.19 -13.93 -0.75
N PHE A 158 -16.87 -12.92 -1.58
CA PHE A 158 -15.49 -12.45 -1.77
C PHE A 158 -14.83 -12.13 -0.44
N ARG A 159 -15.48 -11.34 0.43
CA ARG A 159 -14.93 -11.02 1.76
C ARG A 159 -14.66 -12.26 2.59
N THR A 160 -15.55 -13.24 2.55
CA THR A 160 -15.38 -14.50 3.28
C THR A 160 -14.19 -15.28 2.73
N TYR A 161 -14.11 -15.44 1.40
CA TYR A 161 -13.00 -16.13 0.75
C TYR A 161 -11.67 -15.41 0.93
N LEU A 162 -11.64 -14.07 0.95
CA LEU A 162 -10.44 -13.30 1.24
C LEU A 162 -9.84 -13.70 2.59
N ILE A 163 -10.66 -13.78 3.64
CA ILE A 163 -10.23 -14.17 4.98
C ILE A 163 -9.77 -15.64 4.99
N ASP A 164 -10.50 -16.53 4.33
CA ASP A 164 -10.16 -17.95 4.23
C ASP A 164 -8.83 -18.17 3.50
N TYR A 165 -8.57 -17.41 2.42
CA TYR A 165 -7.34 -17.51 1.67
C TYR A 165 -6.17 -16.81 2.35
N LEU A 166 -6.39 -15.74 3.12
CA LEU A 166 -5.37 -15.18 4.01
C LEU A 166 -4.88 -16.24 5.00
N TYR A 167 -5.79 -16.97 5.63
CA TYR A 167 -5.45 -18.05 6.54
C TYR A 167 -4.65 -19.18 5.86
N LYS A 168 -4.90 -19.45 4.57
CA LYS A 168 -4.27 -20.52 3.78
C LYS A 168 -3.00 -20.09 3.04
N THR A 169 -2.64 -18.82 3.11
CA THR A 169 -1.44 -18.32 2.42
C THR A 169 -0.19 -18.69 3.20
N ASP A 170 0.75 -19.32 2.52
CA ASP A 170 2.04 -19.74 3.03
C ASP A 170 3.19 -19.15 2.18
N SER A 171 4.43 -19.42 2.58
CA SER A 171 5.62 -18.92 1.89
C SER A 171 5.76 -19.44 0.45
N GLU A 172 5.31 -20.65 0.18
CA GLU A 172 5.34 -21.25 -1.16
C GLU A 172 4.37 -20.49 -2.08
N THR A 173 3.14 -20.28 -1.63
CA THR A 173 2.13 -19.48 -2.36
C THR A 173 2.61 -18.06 -2.64
N LEU A 174 3.24 -17.39 -1.65
CA LEU A 174 3.78 -16.04 -1.84
C LEU A 174 4.88 -16.03 -2.89
N THR A 175 5.85 -16.97 -2.81
CA THR A 175 6.97 -17.03 -3.75
C THR A 175 6.52 -17.34 -5.18
N GLU A 176 5.53 -18.22 -5.35
CA GLU A 176 5.02 -18.62 -6.65
C GLU A 176 4.23 -17.51 -7.35
N LYS A 177 3.45 -16.73 -6.56
CA LYS A 177 2.47 -15.80 -7.10
C LYS A 177 2.86 -14.33 -7.03
N ALA A 178 3.97 -14.00 -6.37
CA ALA A 178 4.42 -12.62 -6.26
C ALA A 178 4.75 -12.02 -7.64
N ASN A 179 4.15 -10.86 -7.94
CA ASN A 179 4.46 -10.05 -9.12
C ASN A 179 5.09 -8.74 -8.66
N ILE A 180 6.42 -8.74 -8.55
CA ILE A 180 7.21 -7.64 -7.99
C ILE A 180 8.18 -7.12 -9.05
N LYS A 181 8.28 -5.79 -9.15
CA LYS A 181 9.23 -5.07 -10.00
C LYS A 181 10.03 -4.09 -9.16
N ILE A 182 11.35 -4.12 -9.26
CA ILE A 182 12.22 -3.10 -8.67
C ILE A 182 12.16 -1.83 -9.53
N LEU A 183 11.97 -0.69 -8.89
CA LEU A 183 11.87 0.63 -9.52
C LEU A 183 13.19 1.41 -9.46
#